data_b1edd0b270b3d7625c94f1dd2785e800
#
_entry.id   b1edd0b270b3d7625c94f1dd2785e800
#
_cell.length_a   1.000
_cell.length_b   1.000
_cell.length_c   1.000
_cell.angle_alpha   90.00
_cell.angle_beta   90.00
_cell.angle_gamma   90.00
#
_symmetry.space_group_name_H-M   'P 1'
#
loop_
_entity.id
_entity.type
_entity.pdbx_description
1 polymer ?
#
loop_
_entity_poly.entity_id
_entity_poly.type
_entity_poly.pdbx_seq_one_letter_code
_entity_poly.pdbx_strand_id
1 'polypeptide(L)'
;MSVRERLAFLSQWRSDFEHTGAVQPSSRHLAHAMTEPLRRRRSDPGGRPVRILEIGPGTGAVTRAIATLMEAGDRLECYEINPRFASFLRRQVQEDPLLSPIAERIAIHNAPAQELPAGPPFDFAICSAPLNNFDAATIDAILGTTFGALAAGGTLTYFEYLLLPEVRRLATRGAGRRRLADAQEAKQRWLSRYGRGSTVVLRNLPPARVRELVATSLPAAQQR
;
A
#
# COMPACT_ATOMS: atom_id res chain seq x y z
N MET A 1 -15.72 18.14 4.08
CA MET A 1 -14.30 18.09 3.65
C MET A 1 -14.25 17.41 2.29
N SER A 2 -13.69 18.10 1.29
CA SER A 2 -13.49 17.54 -0.03
C SER A 2 -12.41 16.43 0.00
N VAL A 3 -12.38 15.57 -1.03
CA VAL A 3 -11.33 14.53 -1.15
C VAL A 3 -9.95 15.18 -1.09
N ARG A 4 -9.75 16.34 -1.73
CA ARG A 4 -8.48 17.11 -1.69
C ARG A 4 -8.09 17.58 -0.28
N GLU A 5 -9.02 18.04 0.54
CA GLU A 5 -8.75 18.47 1.91
C GLU A 5 -8.39 17.28 2.82
N ARG A 6 -9.05 16.13 2.63
CA ARG A 6 -8.70 14.89 3.35
C ARG A 6 -7.30 14.39 2.96
N LEU A 7 -6.96 14.52 1.69
CA LEU A 7 -5.67 14.10 1.15
C LEU A 7 -4.53 15.05 1.57
N ALA A 8 -4.80 16.37 1.65
CA ALA A 8 -3.86 17.34 2.20
C ALA A 8 -3.59 17.09 3.70
N PHE A 9 -4.62 16.73 4.46
CA PHE A 9 -4.47 16.32 5.87
C PHE A 9 -3.58 15.08 6.01
N LEU A 10 -3.67 14.12 5.09
CA LEU A 10 -2.85 12.90 5.07
C LEU A 10 -1.38 13.20 4.75
N SER A 11 -1.11 14.13 3.83
CA SER A 11 0.26 14.55 3.50
C SER A 11 0.91 15.30 4.67
N GLN A 12 0.15 16.14 5.34
CA GLN A 12 0.59 16.91 6.51
C GLN A 12 0.80 16.00 7.73
N TRP A 13 -0.13 15.06 7.96
CA TRP A 13 0.00 14.08 9.03
C TRP A 13 1.27 13.21 8.88
N ARG A 14 1.63 12.83 7.66
CA ARG A 14 2.84 12.05 7.38
C ARG A 14 4.12 12.88 7.60
N SER A 15 4.11 14.18 7.27
CA SER A 15 5.22 15.08 7.54
C SER A 15 5.39 15.38 9.03
N ASP A 16 4.27 15.56 9.75
CA ASP A 16 4.29 15.84 11.19
C ASP A 16 4.73 14.60 11.99
N PHE A 17 4.41 13.41 11.51
CA PHE A 17 4.82 12.14 12.12
C PHE A 17 6.32 11.86 11.97
N GLU A 18 6.93 12.30 10.89
CA GLU A 18 8.39 12.21 10.70
C GLU A 18 9.16 13.18 11.62
N HIS A 19 8.60 14.38 11.86
CA HIS A 19 9.19 15.35 12.78
C HIS A 19 9.10 14.92 14.24
N THR A 20 8.17 14.06 14.60
CA THR A 20 8.02 13.50 15.96
C THR A 20 8.82 12.22 16.20
N GLY A 21 9.58 11.73 15.20
CA GLY A 21 10.40 10.51 15.33
C GLY A 21 9.61 9.21 15.52
N ALA A 22 8.29 9.23 15.29
CA ALA A 22 7.38 8.15 15.68
C ALA A 22 7.12 7.11 14.58
N VAL A 23 7.54 7.34 13.32
CA VAL A 23 7.47 6.33 12.25
C VAL A 23 8.83 6.16 11.62
N GLN A 24 9.51 5.10 12.00
CA GLN A 24 10.63 4.60 11.23
C GLN A 24 10.12 4.11 9.85
N PRO A 25 10.95 4.24 8.78
CA PRO A 25 10.67 3.58 7.52
C PRO A 25 10.31 2.12 7.76
N SER A 26 9.40 1.57 6.96
CA SER A 26 9.05 0.14 7.05
C SER A 26 10.30 -0.70 7.18
N SER A 27 10.37 -1.53 8.23
CA SER A 27 11.54 -2.37 8.43
C SER A 27 11.71 -3.33 7.24
N ARG A 28 12.93 -3.79 7.00
CA ARG A 28 13.19 -4.84 5.99
C ARG A 28 12.29 -6.07 6.16
N HIS A 29 11.93 -6.38 7.40
CA HIS A 29 11.05 -7.52 7.71
C HIS A 29 9.60 -7.25 7.32
N LEU A 30 9.12 -6.00 7.50
CA LEU A 30 7.79 -5.59 7.04
C LEU A 30 7.75 -5.55 5.51
N ALA A 31 8.73 -4.94 4.87
CA ALA A 31 8.83 -4.89 3.41
C ALA A 31 8.88 -6.31 2.80
N HIS A 32 9.65 -7.22 3.40
CA HIS A 32 9.69 -8.63 2.98
C HIS A 32 8.32 -9.31 3.11
N ALA A 33 7.62 -9.13 4.23
CA ALA A 33 6.29 -9.73 4.43
C ALA A 33 5.24 -9.16 3.46
N MET A 34 5.32 -7.87 3.13
CA MET A 34 4.41 -7.23 2.18
C MET A 34 4.64 -7.68 0.73
N THR A 35 5.87 -8.06 0.38
CA THR A 35 6.23 -8.54 -0.96
C THR A 35 6.16 -10.06 -1.11
N GLU A 36 5.74 -10.79 -0.08
CA GLU A 36 5.68 -12.25 -0.07
C GLU A 36 4.85 -12.87 -1.21
N PRO A 37 3.66 -12.36 -1.59
CA PRO A 37 2.92 -12.90 -2.74
C PRO A 37 3.72 -12.79 -4.05
N LEU A 38 4.40 -11.68 -4.28
CA LEU A 38 5.28 -11.51 -5.43
C LEU A 38 6.46 -12.50 -5.37
N ARG A 39 7.05 -12.72 -4.21
CA ARG A 39 8.13 -13.69 -4.01
C ARG A 39 7.66 -15.13 -4.33
N ARG A 40 6.49 -15.53 -3.83
CA ARG A 40 5.91 -16.85 -4.17
C ARG A 40 5.72 -17.01 -5.67
N ARG A 41 5.28 -15.95 -6.36
CA ARG A 41 5.13 -15.95 -7.82
C ARG A 41 6.46 -16.17 -8.54
N ARG A 42 7.58 -15.68 -8.01
CA ARG A 42 8.94 -15.87 -8.58
C ARG A 42 9.48 -17.26 -8.36
N SER A 43 8.92 -18.03 -7.45
CA SER A 43 9.28 -19.44 -7.24
C SER A 43 8.69 -20.38 -8.31
N ASP A 44 7.77 -19.86 -9.16
CA ASP A 44 7.13 -20.61 -10.23
C ASP A 44 7.82 -20.28 -11.58
N PRO A 45 8.61 -21.20 -12.16
CA PRO A 45 9.38 -20.94 -13.35
C PRO A 45 8.48 -20.72 -14.59
N GLY A 46 8.82 -19.75 -15.42
CA GLY A 46 8.14 -19.48 -16.69
C GLY A 46 6.96 -18.50 -16.60
N GLY A 47 6.90 -17.70 -15.54
CA GLY A 47 5.88 -16.68 -15.39
C GLY A 47 5.99 -15.54 -16.41
N ARG A 48 4.84 -15.07 -16.93
CA ARG A 48 4.80 -13.83 -17.71
C ARG A 48 5.23 -12.63 -16.88
N PRO A 49 5.71 -11.56 -17.52
CA PRO A 49 5.94 -10.28 -16.84
C PRO A 49 4.70 -9.81 -16.08
N VAL A 50 4.92 -9.18 -14.93
CA VAL A 50 3.86 -8.70 -14.04
C VAL A 50 3.84 -7.19 -13.94
N ARG A 51 2.65 -6.65 -13.71
CA ARG A 51 2.45 -5.24 -13.36
C ARG A 51 2.19 -5.13 -11.86
N ILE A 52 2.94 -4.26 -11.21
CA ILE A 52 2.93 -4.07 -9.77
C ILE A 52 2.53 -2.63 -9.48
N LEU A 53 1.60 -2.45 -8.55
CA LEU A 53 1.17 -1.16 -8.02
C LEU A 53 1.68 -1.00 -6.59
N GLU A 54 2.33 0.10 -6.29
CA GLU A 54 2.65 0.49 -4.91
C GLU A 54 1.93 1.79 -4.55
N ILE A 55 1.16 1.75 -3.45
CA ILE A 55 0.43 2.91 -2.93
C ILE A 55 1.13 3.43 -1.68
N GLY A 56 1.53 4.69 -1.71
CA GLY A 56 2.18 5.38 -0.60
C GLY A 56 3.59 4.85 -0.29
N PRO A 57 4.50 4.77 -1.28
CA PRO A 57 5.86 4.26 -1.09
C PRO A 57 6.68 5.03 -0.05
N GLY A 58 6.38 6.32 0.16
CA GLY A 58 7.13 7.17 1.09
C GLY A 58 8.60 7.26 0.75
N THR A 59 9.46 6.79 1.66
CA THR A 59 10.92 6.77 1.47
C THR A 59 11.43 5.57 0.65
N GLY A 60 10.54 4.72 0.12
CA GLY A 60 10.92 3.66 -0.82
C GLY A 60 11.40 2.35 -0.20
N ALA A 61 11.18 2.11 1.09
CA ALA A 61 11.62 0.88 1.74
C ALA A 61 10.98 -0.38 1.11
N VAL A 62 9.68 -0.32 0.79
CA VAL A 62 8.96 -1.42 0.14
C VAL A 62 9.26 -1.42 -1.37
N THR A 63 9.38 -0.25 -2.01
CA THR A 63 9.82 -0.10 -3.40
C THR A 63 11.13 -0.86 -3.65
N ARG A 64 12.12 -0.72 -2.76
CA ARG A 64 13.39 -1.47 -2.85
C ARG A 64 13.19 -2.98 -2.74
N ALA A 65 12.30 -3.43 -1.84
CA ALA A 65 11.99 -4.85 -1.70
C ALA A 65 11.28 -5.41 -2.95
N ILE A 66 10.38 -4.62 -3.56
CA ILE A 66 9.78 -4.97 -4.86
C ILE A 66 10.86 -5.09 -5.94
N ALA A 67 11.75 -4.08 -6.02
CA ALA A 67 12.81 -4.04 -7.02
C ALA A 67 13.72 -5.28 -7.00
N THR A 68 14.03 -5.82 -5.81
CA THR A 68 14.82 -7.08 -5.69
C THR A 68 14.11 -8.31 -6.26
N LEU A 69 12.80 -8.20 -6.52
CA LEU A 69 11.96 -9.29 -7.04
C LEU A 69 11.53 -9.05 -8.50
N MET A 70 11.80 -7.88 -9.05
CA MET A 70 11.43 -7.57 -10.43
C MET A 70 12.32 -8.31 -11.42
N GLU A 71 11.66 -8.93 -12.41
CA GLU A 71 12.30 -9.63 -13.54
C GLU A 71 12.16 -8.83 -14.83
N ALA A 72 12.81 -9.27 -15.90
CA ALA A 72 12.73 -8.61 -17.19
C ALA A 72 11.26 -8.50 -17.67
N GLY A 73 10.88 -7.31 -18.14
CA GLY A 73 9.52 -7.04 -18.61
C GLY A 73 8.52 -6.59 -17.54
N ASP A 74 8.83 -6.73 -16.25
CA ASP A 74 7.99 -6.22 -15.17
C ASP A 74 7.89 -4.70 -15.19
N ARG A 75 6.77 -4.18 -14.65
CA ARG A 75 6.53 -2.75 -14.48
C ARG A 75 6.06 -2.48 -13.06
N LEU A 76 6.61 -1.43 -12.45
CA LEU A 76 6.19 -0.91 -11.15
C LEU A 76 5.63 0.50 -11.30
N GLU A 77 4.42 0.72 -10.80
CA GLU A 77 3.81 2.04 -10.72
C GLU A 77 3.61 2.41 -9.24
N CYS A 78 4.17 3.54 -8.84
CA CYS A 78 4.12 4.06 -7.48
C CYS A 78 3.24 5.30 -7.43
N TYR A 79 2.24 5.32 -6.56
CA TYR A 79 1.36 6.45 -6.30
C TYR A 79 1.65 7.05 -4.93
N GLU A 80 2.24 8.23 -4.91
CA GLU A 80 2.61 8.96 -3.68
C GLU A 80 1.98 10.36 -3.68
N ILE A 81 1.15 10.62 -2.66
CA ILE A 81 0.44 11.88 -2.55
C ILE A 81 1.32 13.03 -2.09
N ASN A 82 2.34 12.75 -1.27
CA ASN A 82 3.24 13.76 -0.76
C ASN A 82 4.29 14.12 -1.82
N PRO A 83 4.32 15.38 -2.34
CA PRO A 83 5.25 15.76 -3.41
C PRO A 83 6.72 15.68 -2.98
N ARG A 84 7.02 15.84 -1.69
CA ARG A 84 8.41 15.72 -1.17
C ARG A 84 8.88 14.27 -1.26
N PHE A 85 8.03 13.30 -0.88
CA PHE A 85 8.35 11.89 -0.99
C PHE A 85 8.38 11.43 -2.45
N ALA A 86 7.46 11.88 -3.28
CA ALA A 86 7.49 11.58 -4.71
C ALA A 86 8.79 12.08 -5.37
N SER A 87 9.22 13.29 -5.04
CA SER A 87 10.49 13.86 -5.54
C SER A 87 11.71 13.11 -4.98
N PHE A 88 11.69 12.77 -3.68
CA PHE A 88 12.73 11.95 -3.07
C PHE A 88 12.85 10.59 -3.76
N LEU A 89 11.73 9.90 -3.97
CA LEU A 89 11.72 8.59 -4.58
C LEU A 89 12.18 8.62 -6.05
N ARG A 90 11.79 9.66 -6.83
CA ARG A 90 12.29 9.85 -8.20
C ARG A 90 13.82 9.96 -8.22
N ARG A 91 14.40 10.72 -7.28
CA ARG A 91 15.85 10.83 -7.16
C ARG A 91 16.48 9.48 -6.77
N GLN A 92 15.89 8.77 -5.79
CA GLN A 92 16.36 7.44 -5.40
C GLN A 92 16.35 6.46 -6.58
N VAL A 93 15.31 6.49 -7.42
CA VAL A 93 15.23 5.64 -8.62
C VAL A 93 16.38 5.89 -9.59
N GLN A 94 16.91 7.11 -9.66
CA GLN A 94 18.02 7.45 -10.54
C GLN A 94 19.40 7.18 -9.92
N GLU A 95 19.54 7.33 -8.61
CA GLU A 95 20.82 7.35 -7.91
C GLU A 95 21.14 6.04 -7.17
N ASP A 96 20.11 5.28 -6.77
CA ASP A 96 20.29 4.07 -5.97
C ASP A 96 20.81 2.91 -6.83
N PRO A 97 21.90 2.24 -6.45
CA PRO A 97 22.50 1.15 -7.23
C PRO A 97 21.55 -0.04 -7.51
N LEU A 98 20.51 -0.23 -6.70
CA LEU A 98 19.50 -1.27 -6.91
C LEU A 98 18.39 -0.81 -7.87
N LEU A 99 18.00 0.47 -7.81
CA LEU A 99 16.85 0.99 -8.55
C LEU A 99 17.25 1.53 -9.94
N SER A 100 18.40 2.17 -10.05
CA SER A 100 18.83 2.82 -11.29
C SER A 100 18.97 1.87 -12.50
N PRO A 101 19.39 0.61 -12.35
CA PRO A 101 19.42 -0.31 -13.50
C PRO A 101 18.03 -0.67 -14.06
N ILE A 102 16.97 -0.42 -13.29
CA ILE A 102 15.58 -0.72 -13.67
C ILE A 102 14.71 0.54 -13.70
N ALA A 103 15.31 1.73 -13.67
CA ALA A 103 14.59 3.02 -13.54
C ALA A 103 13.51 3.21 -14.61
N GLU A 104 13.76 2.79 -15.85
CA GLU A 104 12.80 2.84 -16.96
C GLU A 104 11.54 1.98 -16.76
N ARG A 105 11.57 1.05 -15.80
CA ARG A 105 10.49 0.15 -15.44
C ARG A 105 9.72 0.61 -14.19
N ILE A 106 10.13 1.72 -13.59
CA ILE A 106 9.51 2.30 -12.38
C ILE A 106 8.91 3.67 -12.70
N ALA A 107 7.60 3.77 -12.67
CA ALA A 107 6.88 5.04 -12.83
C ALA A 107 6.46 5.58 -11.47
N ILE A 108 6.68 6.89 -11.22
CA ILE A 108 6.29 7.56 -9.98
C ILE A 108 5.32 8.68 -10.26
N HIS A 109 4.09 8.49 -9.79
CA HIS A 109 2.98 9.41 -9.91
C HIS A 109 2.84 10.19 -8.59
N ASN A 110 2.87 11.52 -8.67
CA ASN A 110 2.53 12.36 -7.52
C ASN A 110 1.03 12.62 -7.54
N ALA A 111 0.28 11.59 -7.15
CA ALA A 111 -1.18 11.59 -7.18
C ALA A 111 -1.72 10.63 -6.09
N PRO A 112 -2.97 10.83 -5.66
CA PRO A 112 -3.64 9.86 -4.80
C PRO A 112 -4.00 8.58 -5.59
N ALA A 113 -4.04 7.44 -4.91
CA ALA A 113 -4.41 6.16 -5.51
C ALA A 113 -5.81 6.16 -6.16
N GLN A 114 -6.70 7.03 -5.70
CA GLN A 114 -8.05 7.18 -6.26
C GLN A 114 -8.06 7.78 -7.67
N GLU A 115 -6.96 8.37 -8.10
CA GLU A 115 -6.77 8.93 -9.45
C GLU A 115 -6.06 7.94 -10.41
N LEU A 116 -5.98 6.66 -10.04
CA LEU A 116 -5.50 5.60 -10.92
C LEU A 116 -6.31 5.62 -12.24
N PRO A 117 -5.66 5.84 -13.39
CA PRO A 117 -6.35 5.82 -14.67
C PRO A 117 -6.78 4.40 -15.03
N ALA A 118 -7.83 4.29 -15.86
CA ALA A 118 -8.15 3.02 -16.48
C ALA A 118 -6.98 2.56 -17.36
N GLY A 119 -6.63 1.28 -17.24
CA GLY A 119 -5.49 0.73 -17.96
C GLY A 119 -5.38 -0.79 -17.81
N PRO A 120 -4.33 -1.40 -18.35
CA PRO A 120 -4.08 -2.82 -18.15
C PRO A 120 -4.03 -3.16 -16.65
N PRO A 121 -4.63 -4.28 -16.22
CA PRO A 121 -4.74 -4.59 -14.80
C PRO A 121 -3.39 -4.90 -14.17
N PHE A 122 -3.30 -4.70 -12.85
CA PHE A 122 -2.15 -5.07 -12.04
C PHE A 122 -2.28 -6.50 -11.51
N ASP A 123 -1.17 -7.21 -11.46
CA ASP A 123 -1.10 -8.56 -10.86
C ASP A 123 -0.95 -8.48 -9.34
N PHE A 124 -0.22 -7.47 -8.88
CA PHE A 124 0.04 -7.21 -7.47
C PHE A 124 -0.18 -5.74 -7.14
N ALA A 125 -0.81 -5.50 -6.01
CA ALA A 125 -0.88 -4.19 -5.37
C ALA A 125 -0.32 -4.28 -3.95
N ILE A 126 0.48 -3.29 -3.56
CA ILE A 126 1.09 -3.21 -2.23
C ILE A 126 0.76 -1.84 -1.66
N CYS A 127 -0.08 -1.81 -0.62
CA CYS A 127 -0.42 -0.56 0.07
C CYS A 127 0.55 -0.34 1.23
N SER A 128 1.56 0.47 0.99
CA SER A 128 2.59 0.86 1.96
C SER A 128 2.13 1.98 2.90
N ALA A 129 0.93 2.51 2.70
CA ALA A 129 0.30 3.45 3.62
C ALA A 129 -0.39 2.71 4.77
N PRO A 130 -0.22 3.13 6.04
CA PRO A 130 -0.83 2.44 7.19
C PRO A 130 -2.34 2.71 7.26
N LEU A 131 -3.16 1.74 6.87
CA LEU A 131 -4.62 1.88 6.81
C LEU A 131 -5.26 2.19 8.18
N ASN A 132 -4.59 1.91 9.31
CA ASN A 132 -5.06 2.27 10.64
C ASN A 132 -5.21 3.78 10.87
N ASN A 133 -4.71 4.61 9.97
CA ASN A 133 -4.72 6.06 10.12
C ASN A 133 -5.84 6.74 9.35
N PHE A 134 -6.61 5.97 8.57
CA PHE A 134 -7.64 6.48 7.69
C PHE A 134 -9.05 6.23 8.26
N ASP A 135 -9.99 7.08 7.87
CA ASP A 135 -11.42 6.85 8.12
C ASP A 135 -11.99 5.78 7.17
N ALA A 136 -13.18 5.29 7.47
CA ALA A 136 -13.84 4.23 6.72
C ALA A 136 -14.00 4.58 5.23
N ALA A 137 -14.40 5.82 4.92
CA ALA A 137 -14.61 6.27 3.53
C ALA A 137 -13.30 6.28 2.73
N THR A 138 -12.19 6.71 3.35
CA THR A 138 -10.86 6.70 2.73
C THR A 138 -10.36 5.27 2.52
N ILE A 139 -10.58 4.37 3.49
CA ILE A 139 -10.23 2.95 3.37
C ILE A 139 -10.99 2.31 2.21
N ASP A 140 -12.33 2.51 2.16
CA ASP A 140 -13.17 1.97 1.10
C ASP A 140 -12.77 2.53 -0.27
N ALA A 141 -12.42 3.81 -0.37
CA ALA A 141 -11.96 4.43 -1.62
C ALA A 141 -10.61 3.85 -2.09
N ILE A 142 -9.62 3.74 -1.20
CA ILE A 142 -8.30 3.17 -1.54
C ILE A 142 -8.44 1.72 -1.96
N LEU A 143 -9.11 0.90 -1.14
CA LEU A 143 -9.26 -0.53 -1.42
C LEU A 143 -10.13 -0.74 -2.66
N GLY A 144 -11.23 0.00 -2.83
CA GLY A 144 -12.12 -0.10 -3.99
C GLY A 144 -11.41 0.22 -5.30
N THR A 145 -10.68 1.34 -5.37
CA THR A 145 -9.92 1.70 -6.57
C THR A 145 -8.81 0.67 -6.85
N THR A 146 -8.11 0.23 -5.80
CA THR A 146 -7.03 -0.77 -5.96
C THR A 146 -7.57 -2.10 -6.48
N PHE A 147 -8.67 -2.59 -5.90
CA PHE A 147 -9.32 -3.82 -6.38
C PHE A 147 -9.88 -3.68 -7.79
N GLY A 148 -10.40 -2.49 -8.14
CA GLY A 148 -10.85 -2.18 -9.51
C GLY A 148 -9.73 -2.22 -10.54
N ALA A 149 -8.49 -2.01 -10.11
CA ALA A 149 -7.30 -2.03 -10.97
C ALA A 149 -6.57 -3.39 -10.99
N LEU A 150 -6.96 -4.35 -10.11
CA LEU A 150 -6.34 -5.67 -10.08
C LEU A 150 -6.90 -6.60 -11.18
N ALA A 151 -6.04 -7.45 -11.71
CA ALA A 151 -6.43 -8.60 -12.51
C ALA A 151 -7.25 -9.61 -11.68
N ALA A 152 -8.03 -10.45 -12.34
CA ALA A 152 -8.63 -11.62 -11.70
C ALA A 152 -7.52 -12.51 -11.12
N GLY A 153 -7.63 -12.86 -9.84
CA GLY A 153 -6.57 -13.55 -9.08
C GLY A 153 -5.43 -12.64 -8.62
N GLY A 154 -5.46 -11.35 -8.97
CA GLY A 154 -4.48 -10.38 -8.50
C GLY A 154 -4.51 -10.21 -6.97
N THR A 155 -3.37 -9.91 -6.39
CA THR A 155 -3.19 -9.89 -4.94
C THR A 155 -2.89 -8.49 -4.44
N LEU A 156 -3.59 -8.06 -3.38
CA LEU A 156 -3.29 -6.87 -2.60
C LEU A 156 -2.70 -7.25 -1.25
N THR A 157 -1.58 -6.62 -0.88
CA THR A 157 -1.10 -6.63 0.50
C THR A 157 -1.18 -5.24 1.12
N TYR A 158 -1.53 -5.18 2.39
CA TYR A 158 -1.43 -3.98 3.21
C TYR A 158 -1.05 -4.34 4.63
N PHE A 159 -0.62 -3.35 5.41
CA PHE A 159 -0.26 -3.61 6.81
C PHE A 159 -1.05 -2.75 7.80
N GLU A 160 -1.09 -3.23 9.03
CA GLU A 160 -1.68 -2.57 10.19
C GLU A 160 -0.71 -2.69 11.37
N TYR A 161 -0.52 -1.59 12.12
CA TYR A 161 0.19 -1.67 13.39
C TYR A 161 -0.68 -2.34 14.45
N LEU A 162 -0.14 -3.31 15.18
CA LEU A 162 -0.90 -4.13 16.13
C LEU A 162 -1.36 -3.36 17.37
N LEU A 163 -0.54 -2.45 17.89
CA LEU A 163 -0.79 -1.77 19.16
C LEU A 163 -1.52 -0.43 19.02
N LEU A 164 -1.50 0.18 17.82
CA LEU A 164 -2.10 1.50 17.62
C LEU A 164 -3.63 1.55 17.80
N PRO A 165 -4.42 0.56 17.36
CA PRO A 165 -5.87 0.58 17.54
C PRO A 165 -6.27 0.56 19.02
N GLU A 166 -5.60 -0.26 19.85
CA GLU A 166 -5.89 -0.37 21.28
C GLU A 166 -5.55 0.92 22.02
N VAL A 167 -4.36 1.47 21.79
CA VAL A 167 -3.92 2.73 22.41
C VAL A 167 -4.85 3.87 22.02
N ARG A 168 -5.23 3.98 20.74
CA ARG A 168 -6.18 4.99 20.27
C ARG A 168 -7.57 4.80 20.88
N ARG A 169 -8.04 3.56 21.02
CA ARG A 169 -9.35 3.27 21.62
C ARG A 169 -9.43 3.70 23.09
N LEU A 170 -8.34 3.58 23.83
CA LEU A 170 -8.24 4.05 25.22
C LEU A 170 -8.16 5.57 25.31
N ALA A 171 -7.47 6.21 24.37
CA ALA A 171 -7.27 7.66 24.35
C ALA A 171 -8.45 8.45 23.76
N THR A 172 -9.39 7.78 23.05
CA THR A 172 -10.44 8.47 22.28
C THR A 172 -11.82 8.24 22.88
N ARG A 173 -12.66 9.30 22.96
CA ARG A 173 -14.04 9.26 23.47
C ARG A 173 -15.02 9.78 22.41
N GLY A 174 -16.30 9.47 22.56
CA GLY A 174 -17.38 10.02 21.73
C GLY A 174 -17.23 9.77 20.24
N ALA A 175 -17.27 10.81 19.42
CA ALA A 175 -17.21 10.73 17.96
C ALA A 175 -15.92 10.09 17.42
N GLY A 176 -14.77 10.27 18.11
CA GLY A 176 -13.52 9.65 17.73
C GLY A 176 -13.57 8.13 17.85
N ARG A 177 -14.18 7.59 18.89
CA ARG A 177 -14.38 6.14 19.08
C ARG A 177 -15.25 5.54 17.99
N ARG A 178 -16.32 6.24 17.57
CA ARG A 178 -17.18 5.81 16.46
C ARG A 178 -16.39 5.73 15.16
N ARG A 179 -15.62 6.77 14.81
CA ARG A 179 -14.76 6.76 13.60
C ARG A 179 -13.78 5.58 13.58
N LEU A 180 -13.18 5.24 14.72
CA LEU A 180 -12.28 4.07 14.81
C LEU A 180 -13.04 2.75 14.60
N ALA A 181 -14.25 2.62 15.14
CA ALA A 181 -15.10 1.45 14.94
C ALA A 181 -15.51 1.32 13.47
N ASP A 182 -15.97 2.42 12.84
CA ASP A 182 -16.36 2.45 11.43
C ASP A 182 -15.20 2.07 10.51
N ALA A 183 -13.99 2.58 10.79
CA ALA A 183 -12.78 2.22 10.05
C ALA A 183 -12.41 0.74 10.21
N GLN A 184 -12.57 0.18 11.42
CA GLN A 184 -12.33 -1.24 11.67
C GLN A 184 -13.37 -2.11 10.95
N GLU A 185 -14.63 -1.71 10.96
CA GLU A 185 -15.70 -2.40 10.24
C GLU A 185 -15.47 -2.39 8.72
N ALA A 186 -15.08 -1.24 8.15
CA ALA A 186 -14.72 -1.15 6.74
C ALA A 186 -13.64 -2.17 6.36
N LYS A 187 -12.54 -2.22 7.12
CA LYS A 187 -11.47 -3.21 6.89
C LYS A 187 -11.97 -4.64 7.03
N GLN A 188 -12.81 -4.91 8.02
CA GLN A 188 -13.36 -6.25 8.24
C GLN A 188 -14.25 -6.71 7.09
N ARG A 189 -15.05 -5.80 6.47
CA ARG A 189 -15.84 -6.12 5.26
C ARG A 189 -14.94 -6.58 4.11
N TRP A 190 -13.82 -5.87 3.88
CA TRP A 190 -12.84 -6.26 2.85
C TRP A 190 -12.17 -7.59 3.15
N LEU A 191 -11.76 -7.79 4.41
CA LEU A 191 -11.12 -9.03 4.84
C LEU A 191 -12.05 -10.24 4.77
N SER A 192 -13.33 -10.10 5.15
CA SER A 192 -14.30 -11.21 5.07
C SER A 192 -14.61 -11.62 3.64
N ARG A 193 -14.53 -10.67 2.69
CA ARG A 193 -14.85 -10.93 1.28
C ARG A 193 -13.64 -11.42 0.47
N TYR A 194 -12.45 -10.89 0.73
CA TYR A 194 -11.28 -11.09 -0.12
C TYR A 194 -10.04 -11.59 0.64
N GLY A 195 -10.12 -11.71 1.95
CA GLY A 195 -8.98 -12.10 2.78
C GLY A 195 -8.49 -13.51 2.46
N ARG A 196 -7.18 -13.64 2.22
CA ARG A 196 -6.50 -14.90 1.96
C ARG A 196 -5.65 -15.36 3.13
N GLY A 197 -5.01 -14.40 3.81
CA GLY A 197 -4.10 -14.71 4.91
C GLY A 197 -3.57 -13.47 5.63
N SER A 198 -2.79 -13.72 6.66
CA SER A 198 -2.08 -12.65 7.37
C SER A 198 -0.78 -13.14 7.99
N THR A 199 0.22 -12.24 8.07
CA THR A 199 1.53 -12.49 8.70
C THR A 199 1.80 -11.43 9.75
N VAL A 200 2.21 -11.85 10.95
CA VAL A 200 2.62 -10.93 12.03
C VAL A 200 4.12 -10.68 11.93
N VAL A 201 4.50 -9.41 11.95
CA VAL A 201 5.89 -8.95 11.86
C VAL A 201 6.28 -8.27 13.16
N LEU A 202 6.83 -9.05 14.09
CA LEU A 202 7.28 -8.56 15.41
C LEU A 202 8.55 -7.71 15.31
N ARG A 203 9.39 -7.97 14.30
CA ARG A 203 10.65 -7.23 14.06
C ARG A 203 10.44 -5.94 13.30
N ASN A 204 9.23 -5.35 13.40
CA ASN A 204 8.92 -3.99 12.99
C ASN A 204 8.59 -3.17 14.25
N LEU A 205 8.93 -1.90 14.27
CA LEU A 205 8.63 -1.02 15.40
C LEU A 205 7.75 0.14 14.93
N PRO A 206 6.48 0.24 15.37
CA PRO A 206 5.75 -0.75 16.18
C PRO A 206 5.52 -2.09 15.44
N PRO A 207 5.24 -3.21 16.16
CA PRO A 207 4.87 -4.47 15.53
C PRO A 207 3.67 -4.31 14.59
N ALA A 208 3.72 -5.03 13.46
CA ALA A 208 2.74 -4.90 12.40
C ALA A 208 2.14 -6.25 11.99
N ARG A 209 0.96 -6.21 11.38
CA ARG A 209 0.34 -7.35 10.71
C ARG A 209 0.16 -7.00 9.24
N VAL A 210 0.69 -7.83 8.37
CA VAL A 210 0.41 -7.78 6.93
C VAL A 210 -0.83 -8.61 6.64
N ARG A 211 -1.73 -8.06 5.83
CA ARG A 211 -2.94 -8.71 5.33
C ARG A 211 -2.77 -8.97 3.85
N GLU A 212 -3.22 -10.12 3.41
CA GLU A 212 -3.25 -10.53 2.01
C GLU A 212 -4.70 -10.71 1.57
N LEU A 213 -5.08 -10.04 0.49
CA LEU A 213 -6.39 -10.13 -0.14
C LEU A 213 -6.21 -10.52 -1.61
N VAL A 214 -7.16 -11.28 -2.15
CA VAL A 214 -7.12 -11.76 -3.54
C VAL A 214 -8.40 -11.35 -4.27
N ALA A 215 -8.24 -10.76 -5.44
CA ALA A 215 -9.35 -10.43 -6.34
C ALA A 215 -9.89 -11.71 -6.98
N THR A 216 -11.02 -12.23 -6.47
CA THR A 216 -11.61 -13.52 -6.90
C THR A 216 -12.40 -13.43 -8.20
N SER A 217 -12.72 -12.22 -8.68
CA SER A 217 -13.39 -11.96 -9.97
C SER A 217 -13.01 -10.56 -10.45
N LEU A 218 -13.08 -10.31 -11.76
CA LEU A 218 -13.00 -8.95 -12.29
C LEU A 218 -14.07 -8.08 -11.62
N PRO A 219 -13.71 -6.89 -11.10
CA PRO A 219 -14.70 -5.95 -10.58
C PRO A 219 -15.71 -5.58 -11.66
N ALA A 220 -16.96 -5.38 -11.27
CA ALA A 220 -18.08 -5.11 -12.18
C ALA A 220 -17.87 -3.90 -13.12
N ALA A 221 -16.94 -2.99 -12.80
CA ALA A 221 -16.59 -1.84 -13.63
C ALA A 221 -15.87 -2.18 -14.95
N GLN A 222 -15.32 -3.39 -15.11
CA GLN A 222 -14.64 -3.85 -16.33
C GLN A 222 -15.51 -4.77 -17.20
N GLN A 223 -16.78 -4.96 -16.85
CA GLN A 223 -17.72 -5.80 -17.60
C GLN A 223 -18.65 -4.99 -18.55
N ARG A 224 -18.37 -3.69 -18.76
CA ARG A 224 -19.11 -2.83 -19.69
C ARG A 224 -18.26 -2.38 -20.85
#